data_6516c2ebdc6a93903a66f313d5dd92b0
#
_entry.id   6516c2ebdc6a93903a66f313d5dd92b0
#
_cell.length_a   1.000
_cell.length_b   1.000
_cell.length_c   1.000
_cell.angle_alpha   90.00
_cell.angle_beta   90.00
_cell.angle_gamma   90.00
#
_symmetry.space_group_name_H-M   'P 1'
#
loop_
_entity.id
_entity.type
_entity.pdbx_description
1 polymer ?
#
loop_
_entity_poly.entity_id
_entity_poly.type
_entity_poly.pdbx_seq_one_letter_code
_entity_poly.pdbx_strand_id
1 'polypeptide(L)'
;MELLTTIIVCLLAGCGAGLGTGFAGMSAAAVITPMLVTFLGIPAYSAVGIALASDVLASAVSSYTYGKNKNLDIKNGSIMMVFVLIFTVVGSYVAGLLPDKTMGSFSVVMTMFLGIKFIVNPVMTTKEAMQSVDAKKRVVQSIFSGAMIGFICGFVGAGGGMMMLLILTSVLGYELKTAVGTSVFIMTFTALTGSVSHFLIDGDTPDFLVLSLCIIFTLIFARIGARIANKASTKSLNRATGAILIILGVVVLGANYIK
;
A
#
# COMPACT_ATOMS: atom_id res chain seq x y z
N MET A 1 -3.08 31.40 7.30
CA MET A 1 -1.92 30.64 6.74
C MET A 1 -2.04 29.15 7.07
N GLU A 2 -2.44 28.78 8.28
CA GLU A 2 -2.55 27.38 8.68
C GLU A 2 -3.50 26.54 7.81
N LEU A 3 -4.71 27.03 7.53
CA LEU A 3 -5.68 26.28 6.73
C LEU A 3 -5.19 26.01 5.29
N LEU A 4 -4.57 27.00 4.65
CA LEU A 4 -4.03 26.85 3.29
C LEU A 4 -2.88 25.83 3.27
N THR A 5 -1.99 25.88 4.27
CA THR A 5 -0.91 24.91 4.43
C THR A 5 -1.46 23.51 4.63
N THR A 6 -2.46 23.32 5.48
CA THR A 6 -3.13 22.04 5.71
C THR A 6 -3.72 21.48 4.41
N ILE A 7 -4.44 22.29 3.64
CA ILE A 7 -5.02 21.86 2.36
C ILE A 7 -3.92 21.44 1.36
N ILE A 8 -2.85 22.22 1.24
CA ILE A 8 -1.75 21.93 0.31
C ILE A 8 -1.05 20.63 0.70
N VAL A 9 -0.74 20.44 2.00
CA VAL A 9 -0.07 19.23 2.50
C VAL A 9 -0.97 18.02 2.28
N CYS A 10 -2.26 18.08 2.62
CA CYS A 10 -3.20 16.98 2.40
C CYS A 10 -3.39 16.69 0.91
N LEU A 11 -3.40 17.70 0.04
CA LEU A 11 -3.48 17.52 -1.41
C LEU A 11 -2.25 16.78 -1.95
N LEU A 12 -1.04 17.20 -1.58
CA LEU A 12 0.21 16.58 -2.03
C LEU A 12 0.35 15.15 -1.48
N ALA A 13 0.05 14.98 -0.18
CA ALA A 13 0.06 13.65 0.46
C ALA A 13 -0.97 12.72 -0.19
N GLY A 14 -2.22 13.18 -0.37
CA GLY A 14 -3.28 12.42 -1.00
C GLY A 14 -3.03 12.11 -2.47
N CYS A 15 -2.42 13.04 -3.21
CA CYS A 15 -2.00 12.83 -4.60
C CYS A 15 -0.95 11.71 -4.69
N GLY A 16 0.13 11.82 -3.92
CA GLY A 16 1.20 10.82 -3.90
C GLY A 16 0.70 9.44 -3.44
N ALA A 17 -0.03 9.42 -2.32
CA ALA A 17 -0.60 8.19 -1.77
C ALA A 17 -1.59 7.55 -2.74
N GLY A 18 -2.54 8.31 -3.28
CA GLY A 18 -3.55 7.79 -4.20
C GLY A 18 -2.94 7.25 -5.49
N LEU A 19 -2.01 7.98 -6.11
CA LEU A 19 -1.31 7.47 -7.28
C LEU A 19 -0.50 6.21 -6.94
N GLY A 20 0.20 6.18 -5.79
CA GLY A 20 0.93 5.00 -5.32
C GLY A 20 0.01 3.79 -5.13
N THR A 21 -1.16 3.98 -4.50
CA THR A 21 -2.16 2.92 -4.35
C THR A 21 -2.70 2.47 -5.70
N GLY A 22 -3.07 3.41 -6.58
CA GLY A 22 -3.67 3.11 -7.88
C GLY A 22 -2.74 2.43 -8.88
N PHE A 23 -1.47 2.82 -8.93
CA PHE A 23 -0.48 2.25 -9.86
C PHE A 23 0.28 1.06 -9.30
N ALA A 24 0.65 1.11 -8.03
CA ALA A 24 1.57 0.16 -7.40
C ALA A 24 0.93 -0.73 -6.34
N GLY A 25 -0.34 -0.49 -5.99
CA GLY A 25 -0.97 -1.22 -4.90
C GLY A 25 -0.26 -1.01 -3.57
N MET A 26 0.28 0.17 -3.36
CA MET A 26 1.01 0.52 -2.15
C MET A 26 0.07 1.16 -1.13
N SER A 27 0.36 0.99 0.17
CA SER A 27 -0.43 1.60 1.23
C SER A 27 -0.29 3.12 1.25
N ALA A 28 -1.40 3.83 1.40
CA ALA A 28 -1.41 5.27 1.56
C ALA A 28 -0.63 5.74 2.80
N ALA A 29 -0.54 4.90 3.82
CA ALA A 29 0.20 5.21 5.05
C ALA A 29 1.69 5.47 4.81
N ALA A 30 2.28 4.87 3.79
CA ALA A 30 3.68 5.10 3.45
C ALA A 30 4.00 6.55 3.03
N VAL A 31 3.00 7.30 2.56
CA VAL A 31 3.16 8.70 2.11
C VAL A 31 2.46 9.67 3.07
N ILE A 32 1.20 9.40 3.42
CA ILE A 32 0.41 10.33 4.25
C ILE A 32 1.04 10.49 5.63
N THR A 33 1.42 9.40 6.29
CA THR A 33 1.99 9.47 7.65
C THR A 33 3.20 10.41 7.76
N PRO A 34 4.28 10.23 6.99
CA PRO A 34 5.43 11.13 7.09
C PRO A 34 5.09 12.57 6.70
N MET A 35 4.20 12.78 5.74
CA MET A 35 3.78 14.12 5.34
C MET A 35 3.04 14.85 6.47
N LEU A 36 2.08 14.20 7.13
CA LEU A 36 1.33 14.79 8.24
C LEU A 36 2.22 15.06 9.46
N VAL A 37 3.10 14.11 9.79
CA VAL A 37 4.03 14.24 10.92
C VAL A 37 5.03 15.38 10.69
N THR A 38 5.61 15.45 9.48
CA THR A 38 6.67 16.41 9.18
C THR A 38 6.14 17.82 8.99
N PHE A 39 5.07 18.01 8.22
CA PHE A 39 4.62 19.33 7.80
C PHE A 39 3.47 19.90 8.63
N LEU A 40 2.65 19.04 9.28
CA LEU A 40 1.54 19.47 10.13
C LEU A 40 1.79 19.22 11.62
N GLY A 41 2.89 18.54 11.99
CA GLY A 41 3.22 18.24 13.39
C GLY A 41 2.22 17.27 14.06
N ILE A 42 1.42 16.52 13.29
CA ILE A 42 0.45 15.57 13.83
C ILE A 42 1.21 14.42 14.50
N PRO A 43 0.81 13.97 15.70
CA PRO A 43 1.40 12.79 16.33
C PRO A 43 1.42 11.58 15.41
N ALA A 44 2.52 10.84 15.39
CA ALA A 44 2.72 9.75 14.43
C ALA A 44 1.61 8.69 14.50
N TYR A 45 1.13 8.37 15.68
CA TYR A 45 0.07 7.39 15.87
C TYR A 45 -1.25 7.83 15.22
N SER A 46 -1.69 9.07 15.49
CA SER A 46 -2.90 9.66 14.87
C SER A 46 -2.73 9.82 13.35
N ALA A 47 -1.55 10.20 12.88
CA ALA A 47 -1.23 10.29 11.45
C ALA A 47 -1.35 8.93 10.73
N VAL A 48 -0.94 7.84 11.37
CA VAL A 48 -1.13 6.47 10.85
C VAL A 48 -2.61 6.12 10.77
N GLY A 49 -3.39 6.43 11.80
CA GLY A 49 -4.85 6.20 11.80
C GLY A 49 -5.55 6.92 10.63
N ILE A 50 -5.24 8.22 10.43
CA ILE A 50 -5.75 9.02 9.31
C ILE A 50 -5.34 8.42 7.96
N ALA A 51 -4.09 8.02 7.83
CA ALA A 51 -3.56 7.45 6.61
C ALA A 51 -4.21 6.10 6.25
N LEU A 52 -4.39 5.22 7.24
CA LEU A 52 -5.07 3.93 7.05
C LEU A 52 -6.55 4.13 6.70
N ALA A 53 -7.25 5.07 7.35
CA ALA A 53 -8.64 5.40 6.99
C ALA A 53 -8.75 5.89 5.54
N SER A 54 -7.79 6.70 5.09
CA SER A 54 -7.71 7.16 3.70
C SER A 54 -7.43 6.01 2.74
N ASP A 55 -6.62 5.04 3.15
CA ASP A 55 -6.26 3.87 2.34
C ASP A 55 -7.46 2.92 2.12
N VAL A 56 -8.39 2.80 3.08
CA VAL A 56 -9.58 1.96 2.94
C VAL A 56 -10.34 2.29 1.65
N LEU A 57 -10.72 3.56 1.47
CA LEU A 57 -11.50 3.99 0.32
C LEU A 57 -10.68 4.03 -0.98
N ALA A 58 -9.40 4.42 -0.89
CA ALA A 58 -8.48 4.42 -2.02
C ALA A 58 -8.24 3.01 -2.56
N SER A 59 -7.99 2.05 -1.67
CA SER A 59 -7.80 0.65 -2.03
C SER A 59 -9.10 0.01 -2.53
N ALA A 60 -10.25 0.32 -1.91
CA ALA A 60 -11.55 -0.19 -2.36
C ALA A 60 -11.89 0.28 -3.78
N VAL A 61 -11.74 1.58 -4.10
CA VAL A 61 -12.03 2.11 -5.44
C VAL A 61 -11.03 1.60 -6.48
N SER A 62 -9.77 1.42 -6.09
CA SER A 62 -8.75 0.80 -6.95
C SER A 62 -9.09 -0.67 -7.22
N SER A 63 -9.39 -1.45 -6.19
CA SER A 63 -9.82 -2.85 -6.28
C SER A 63 -11.04 -3.02 -7.21
N TYR A 64 -12.07 -2.19 -7.03
CA TYR A 64 -13.23 -2.16 -7.91
C TYR A 64 -12.84 -1.88 -9.37
N THR A 65 -11.94 -0.90 -9.59
CA THR A 65 -11.48 -0.53 -10.93
C THR A 65 -10.72 -1.67 -11.60
N TYR A 66 -9.82 -2.34 -10.88
CA TYR A 66 -9.09 -3.52 -11.37
C TYR A 66 -10.00 -4.71 -11.59
N GLY A 67 -10.97 -4.95 -10.68
CA GLY A 67 -11.96 -6.02 -10.79
C GLY A 67 -12.84 -5.88 -12.03
N LYS A 68 -13.33 -4.64 -12.31
CA LYS A 68 -14.10 -4.35 -13.54
C LYS A 68 -13.31 -4.64 -14.82
N ASN A 69 -12.00 -4.51 -14.78
CA ASN A 69 -11.10 -4.83 -15.91
C ASN A 69 -10.60 -6.28 -15.88
N LYS A 70 -11.18 -7.15 -15.04
CA LYS A 70 -10.78 -8.56 -14.87
C LYS A 70 -9.31 -8.75 -14.44
N ASN A 71 -8.76 -7.78 -13.74
CA ASN A 71 -7.41 -7.76 -13.20
C ASN A 71 -7.43 -7.91 -11.68
N LEU A 72 -8.19 -8.89 -11.17
CA LEU A 72 -8.34 -9.19 -9.75
C LEU A 72 -8.53 -10.70 -9.57
N ASP A 73 -7.72 -11.30 -8.72
CA ASP A 73 -7.86 -12.70 -8.29
C ASP A 73 -8.53 -12.73 -6.90
N ILE A 74 -9.87 -12.70 -6.90
CA ILE A 74 -10.65 -12.68 -5.66
C ILE A 74 -10.43 -13.96 -4.85
N LYS A 75 -10.43 -15.13 -5.52
CA LYS A 75 -10.35 -16.43 -4.84
C LYS A 75 -9.05 -16.59 -4.05
N ASN A 76 -7.92 -16.46 -4.71
CA ASN A 76 -6.62 -16.60 -4.05
C ASN A 76 -6.30 -15.38 -3.19
N GLY A 77 -6.76 -14.19 -3.59
CA GLY A 77 -6.66 -12.97 -2.78
C GLY A 77 -7.40 -13.08 -1.46
N SER A 78 -8.59 -13.67 -1.41
CA SER A 78 -9.32 -13.91 -0.14
C SER A 78 -8.61 -14.92 0.75
N ILE A 79 -8.04 -15.99 0.18
CA ILE A 79 -7.23 -16.94 0.93
C ILE A 79 -6.00 -16.23 1.53
N MET A 80 -5.26 -15.48 0.70
CA MET A 80 -4.12 -14.69 1.17
C MET A 80 -4.51 -13.71 2.27
N MET A 81 -5.64 -13.00 2.10
CA MET A 81 -6.13 -12.00 3.05
C MET A 81 -6.32 -12.58 4.45
N VAL A 82 -6.94 -13.75 4.56
CA VAL A 82 -7.13 -14.42 5.86
C VAL A 82 -5.79 -14.67 6.54
N PHE A 83 -4.80 -15.20 5.82
CA PHE A 83 -3.47 -15.46 6.37
C PHE A 83 -2.69 -14.17 6.64
N VAL A 84 -2.84 -13.14 5.78
CA VAL A 84 -2.26 -11.81 6.04
C VAL A 84 -2.77 -11.27 7.36
N LEU A 85 -4.08 -11.26 7.59
CA LEU A 85 -4.67 -10.73 8.83
C LEU A 85 -4.18 -11.48 10.06
N ILE A 86 -4.20 -12.83 10.04
CA ILE A 86 -3.74 -13.65 11.15
C ILE A 86 -2.26 -13.38 11.48
N PHE A 87 -1.40 -13.45 10.46
CA PHE A 87 0.04 -13.30 10.66
C PHE A 87 0.49 -11.85 10.89
N THR A 88 -0.34 -10.85 10.52
CA THR A 88 -0.10 -9.46 10.92
C THR A 88 -0.15 -9.31 12.44
N VAL A 89 -1.08 -9.98 13.11
CA VAL A 89 -1.15 -9.97 14.58
C VAL A 89 0.12 -10.60 15.17
N VAL A 90 0.57 -11.73 14.61
CA VAL A 90 1.80 -12.40 15.06
C VAL A 90 3.03 -11.51 14.84
N GLY A 91 3.14 -10.89 13.64
CA GLY A 91 4.23 -9.97 13.32
C GLY A 91 4.27 -8.74 14.23
N SER A 92 3.11 -8.15 14.50
CA SER A 92 2.98 -6.99 15.42
C SER A 92 3.38 -7.36 16.85
N TYR A 93 3.00 -8.55 17.31
CA TYR A 93 3.42 -9.03 18.64
C TYR A 93 4.95 -9.16 18.73
N VAL A 94 5.58 -9.79 17.73
CA VAL A 94 7.05 -9.92 17.68
C VAL A 94 7.74 -8.56 17.58
N ALA A 95 7.16 -7.63 16.81
CA ALA A 95 7.66 -6.27 16.69
C ALA A 95 7.69 -5.53 18.04
N GLY A 96 6.64 -5.70 18.85
CA GLY A 96 6.56 -5.10 20.20
C GLY A 96 7.63 -5.59 21.18
N LEU A 97 8.34 -6.68 20.86
CA LEU A 97 9.48 -7.19 21.65
C LEU A 97 10.82 -6.54 21.28
N LEU A 98 10.88 -5.72 20.24
CA LEU A 98 12.11 -5.12 19.70
C LEU A 98 12.14 -3.59 19.90
N PRO A 99 13.34 -2.96 20.00
CA PRO A 99 13.46 -1.51 20.11
C PRO A 99 12.99 -0.77 18.86
N ASP A 100 12.26 0.34 19.04
CA ASP A 100 11.55 1.12 18.01
C ASP A 100 12.39 1.63 16.81
N LYS A 101 13.71 1.74 16.94
CA LYS A 101 14.56 2.42 15.96
C LYS A 101 14.79 1.70 14.62
N THR A 102 14.41 0.43 14.48
CA THR A 102 14.82 -0.40 13.35
C THR A 102 13.80 -0.43 12.20
N MET A 103 12.56 -0.05 12.42
CA MET A 103 11.44 -0.36 11.52
C MET A 103 11.18 0.64 10.39
N GLY A 104 11.34 1.95 10.66
CA GLY A 104 10.99 2.99 9.68
C GLY A 104 11.87 3.00 8.42
N SER A 105 13.16 2.75 8.58
CA SER A 105 14.13 2.79 7.47
C SER A 105 13.94 1.63 6.48
N PHE A 106 13.51 0.46 6.94
CA PHE A 106 13.33 -0.72 6.10
C PHE A 106 12.25 -0.53 5.02
N SER A 107 11.12 0.09 5.39
CA SER A 107 10.01 0.35 4.47
C SER A 107 10.43 1.25 3.29
N VAL A 108 11.21 2.29 3.57
CA VAL A 108 11.68 3.24 2.54
C VAL A 108 12.68 2.59 1.60
N VAL A 109 13.65 1.84 2.14
CA VAL A 109 14.63 1.11 1.33
C VAL A 109 13.94 0.09 0.41
N MET A 110 12.95 -0.64 0.93
CA MET A 110 12.16 -1.59 0.14
C MET A 110 11.34 -0.92 -0.96
N THR A 111 10.77 0.27 -0.70
CA THR A 111 10.04 1.04 -1.71
C THR A 111 10.95 1.40 -2.88
N MET A 112 12.12 1.95 -2.58
CA MET A 112 13.10 2.33 -3.61
C MET A 112 13.62 1.11 -4.37
N PHE A 113 13.96 0.03 -3.67
CA PHE A 113 14.40 -1.22 -4.27
C PHE A 113 13.37 -1.77 -5.25
N LEU A 114 12.10 -1.80 -4.84
CA LEU A 114 11.02 -2.27 -5.69
C LEU A 114 10.82 -1.35 -6.91
N GLY A 115 10.92 -0.04 -6.72
CA GLY A 115 10.86 0.93 -7.81
C GLY A 115 11.98 0.71 -8.84
N ILE A 116 13.22 0.56 -8.40
CA ILE A 116 14.37 0.25 -9.26
C ILE A 116 14.14 -1.10 -9.97
N LYS A 117 13.68 -2.12 -9.25
CA LYS A 117 13.39 -3.45 -9.84
C LYS A 117 12.41 -3.37 -11.00
N PHE A 118 11.32 -2.60 -10.88
CA PHE A 118 10.34 -2.47 -11.98
C PHE A 118 10.89 -1.74 -13.21
N ILE A 119 11.88 -0.88 -13.05
CA ILE A 119 12.55 -0.21 -14.17
C ILE A 119 13.58 -1.12 -14.82
N VAL A 120 14.45 -1.75 -14.03
CA VAL A 120 15.59 -2.55 -14.49
C VAL A 120 15.15 -3.95 -14.94
N ASN A 121 14.28 -4.59 -14.15
CA ASN A 121 13.77 -5.93 -14.43
C ASN A 121 12.23 -5.93 -14.40
N PRO A 122 11.58 -5.45 -15.47
CA PRO A 122 10.14 -5.30 -15.54
C PRO A 122 9.42 -6.65 -15.45
N VAL A 123 8.24 -6.65 -14.82
CA VAL A 123 7.36 -7.81 -14.77
C VAL A 123 6.67 -7.97 -16.12
N MET A 124 7.06 -8.99 -16.87
CA MET A 124 6.54 -9.29 -18.21
C MET A 124 5.66 -10.54 -18.24
N THR A 125 5.31 -11.09 -17.06
CA THR A 125 4.39 -12.22 -16.94
C THR A 125 3.06 -11.90 -17.62
N THR A 126 2.62 -12.76 -18.53
CA THR A 126 1.32 -12.62 -19.19
C THR A 126 0.21 -13.24 -18.35
N LYS A 127 -1.03 -12.86 -18.65
CA LYS A 127 -2.21 -13.40 -17.94
C LYS A 127 -2.38 -14.89 -18.16
N GLU A 128 -2.08 -15.36 -19.37
CA GLU A 128 -2.11 -16.76 -19.75
C GLU A 128 -1.08 -17.57 -18.95
N ALA A 129 0.17 -17.10 -18.88
CA ALA A 129 1.22 -17.73 -18.08
C ALA A 129 0.87 -17.76 -16.58
N MET A 130 0.26 -16.68 -16.06
CA MET A 130 -0.24 -16.66 -14.69
C MET A 130 -1.33 -17.72 -14.47
N GLN A 131 -2.27 -17.89 -15.43
CA GLN A 131 -3.39 -18.80 -15.30
C GLN A 131 -3.03 -20.27 -15.53
N SER A 132 -1.90 -20.57 -16.15
CA SER A 132 -1.42 -21.94 -16.39
C SER A 132 -0.93 -22.67 -15.13
N VAL A 133 -0.76 -21.96 -14.01
CA VAL A 133 -0.35 -22.57 -12.74
C VAL A 133 -1.48 -23.40 -12.14
N ASP A 134 -1.15 -24.64 -11.72
CA ASP A 134 -2.12 -25.55 -11.12
C ASP A 134 -2.85 -24.93 -9.91
N ALA A 135 -4.15 -25.15 -9.80
CA ALA A 135 -5.01 -24.54 -8.80
C ALA A 135 -4.60 -24.91 -7.36
N LYS A 136 -4.20 -26.18 -7.11
CA LYS A 136 -3.73 -26.62 -5.78
C LYS A 136 -2.44 -25.93 -5.40
N LYS A 137 -1.49 -25.85 -6.36
CA LYS A 137 -0.22 -25.14 -6.15
C LYS A 137 -0.46 -23.66 -5.83
N ARG A 138 -1.38 -23.01 -6.55
CA ARG A 138 -1.75 -21.61 -6.33
C ARG A 138 -2.32 -21.37 -4.92
N VAL A 139 -3.19 -22.23 -4.42
CA VAL A 139 -3.75 -22.16 -3.07
C VAL A 139 -2.64 -22.27 -2.02
N VAL A 140 -1.76 -23.27 -2.12
CA VAL A 140 -0.64 -23.45 -1.19
C VAL A 140 0.29 -22.23 -1.20
N GLN A 141 0.63 -21.73 -2.39
CA GLN A 141 1.41 -20.51 -2.53
C GLN A 141 0.73 -19.30 -1.91
N SER A 142 -0.60 -19.15 -2.07
CA SER A 142 -1.37 -18.05 -1.48
C SER A 142 -1.36 -18.10 0.05
N ILE A 143 -1.47 -19.28 0.65
CA ILE A 143 -1.39 -19.48 2.10
C ILE A 143 0.00 -19.06 2.62
N PHE A 144 1.05 -19.63 2.05
CA PHE A 144 2.42 -19.36 2.50
C PHE A 144 2.81 -17.90 2.29
N SER A 145 2.48 -17.34 1.12
CA SER A 145 2.75 -15.93 0.83
C SER A 145 1.92 -15.00 1.70
N GLY A 146 0.65 -15.34 1.97
CA GLY A 146 -0.19 -14.58 2.89
C GLY A 146 0.38 -14.55 4.30
N ALA A 147 0.87 -15.69 4.81
CA ALA A 147 1.52 -15.77 6.11
C ALA A 147 2.79 -14.92 6.16
N MET A 148 3.65 -15.02 5.13
CA MET A 148 4.90 -14.26 5.04
C MET A 148 4.64 -12.76 4.92
N ILE A 149 3.72 -12.34 4.05
CA ILE A 149 3.32 -10.94 3.89
C ILE A 149 2.75 -10.40 5.20
N GLY A 150 1.81 -11.14 5.82
CA GLY A 150 1.19 -10.73 7.06
C GLY A 150 2.22 -10.54 8.17
N PHE A 151 3.14 -11.47 8.34
CA PHE A 151 4.21 -11.34 9.32
C PHE A 151 5.06 -10.08 9.07
N ILE A 152 5.49 -9.84 7.82
CA ILE A 152 6.27 -8.65 7.47
C ILE A 152 5.46 -7.38 7.67
N CYS A 153 4.17 -7.37 7.29
CA CYS A 153 3.27 -6.22 7.48
C CYS A 153 3.12 -5.86 8.95
N GLY A 154 2.90 -6.86 9.80
CA GLY A 154 2.79 -6.65 11.24
C GLY A 154 4.11 -6.23 11.88
N PHE A 155 5.21 -6.81 11.41
CA PHE A 155 6.54 -6.53 11.93
C PHE A 155 7.08 -5.15 11.52
N VAL A 156 6.89 -4.73 10.26
CA VAL A 156 7.43 -3.48 9.70
C VAL A 156 6.42 -2.32 9.78
N GLY A 157 5.14 -2.61 9.95
CA GLY A 157 4.08 -1.60 9.91
C GLY A 157 3.66 -1.23 8.48
N ALA A 158 3.68 0.06 8.13
CA ALA A 158 3.12 0.61 6.88
C ALA A 158 3.69 0.08 5.54
N GLY A 159 4.69 -0.81 5.56
CA GLY A 159 5.34 -1.36 4.35
C GLY A 159 4.59 -2.49 3.63
N GLY A 160 3.46 -2.95 4.16
CA GLY A 160 2.80 -4.19 3.71
C GLY A 160 2.37 -4.24 2.25
N GLY A 161 1.82 -3.17 1.71
CA GLY A 161 1.33 -3.16 0.32
C GLY A 161 2.42 -3.38 -0.72
N MET A 162 3.61 -2.80 -0.50
CA MET A 162 4.73 -2.95 -1.42
C MET A 162 5.35 -4.34 -1.39
N MET A 163 5.47 -4.92 -0.20
CA MET A 163 5.92 -6.31 -0.05
C MET A 163 4.94 -7.27 -0.70
N MET A 164 3.64 -6.98 -0.62
CA MET A 164 2.60 -7.76 -1.29
C MET A 164 2.80 -7.75 -2.80
N LEU A 165 3.00 -6.57 -3.41
CA LEU A 165 3.26 -6.47 -4.84
C LEU A 165 4.54 -7.23 -5.26
N LEU A 166 5.61 -7.12 -4.47
CA LEU A 166 6.86 -7.86 -4.72
C LEU A 166 6.63 -9.37 -4.71
N ILE A 167 5.94 -9.88 -3.70
CA ILE A 167 5.68 -11.31 -3.55
C ILE A 167 4.74 -11.82 -4.64
N LEU A 168 3.64 -11.10 -4.92
CA LEU A 168 2.72 -11.47 -5.98
C LEU A 168 3.41 -11.54 -7.34
N THR A 169 4.28 -10.58 -7.66
CA THR A 169 4.93 -10.54 -8.97
C THR A 169 6.16 -11.43 -9.07
N SER A 170 6.99 -11.51 -8.03
CA SER A 170 8.30 -12.16 -8.10
C SER A 170 8.29 -13.60 -7.60
N VAL A 171 7.41 -13.94 -6.65
CA VAL A 171 7.30 -15.29 -6.06
C VAL A 171 6.14 -16.06 -6.67
N LEU A 172 4.97 -15.44 -6.75
CA LEU A 172 3.77 -16.10 -7.29
C LEU A 172 3.62 -15.98 -8.81
N GLY A 173 4.44 -15.16 -9.48
CA GLY A 173 4.41 -14.99 -10.93
C GLY A 173 3.12 -14.37 -11.45
N TYR A 174 2.49 -13.47 -10.66
CA TYR A 174 1.31 -12.73 -11.14
C TYR A 174 1.67 -11.74 -12.24
N GLU A 175 0.76 -11.60 -13.19
CA GLU A 175 0.77 -10.46 -14.12
C GLU A 175 0.61 -9.17 -13.32
N LEU A 176 1.34 -8.11 -13.71
CA LEU A 176 1.45 -6.90 -12.91
C LEU A 176 0.11 -6.26 -12.56
N LYS A 177 -0.83 -6.15 -13.52
CA LYS A 177 -2.15 -5.57 -13.26
C LYS A 177 -2.96 -6.39 -12.26
N THR A 178 -2.92 -7.71 -12.39
CA THR A 178 -3.61 -8.62 -11.47
C THR A 178 -2.96 -8.61 -10.08
N ALA A 179 -1.64 -8.47 -10.01
CA ALA A 179 -0.92 -8.32 -8.75
C ALA A 179 -1.35 -7.04 -8.02
N VAL A 180 -1.38 -5.89 -8.72
CA VAL A 180 -1.84 -4.61 -8.14
C VAL A 180 -3.29 -4.71 -7.70
N GLY A 181 -4.20 -5.23 -8.56
CA GLY A 181 -5.61 -5.38 -8.22
C GLY A 181 -5.84 -6.27 -6.99
N THR A 182 -5.12 -7.39 -6.90
CA THR A 182 -5.21 -8.32 -5.76
C THR A 182 -4.60 -7.71 -4.49
N SER A 183 -3.50 -6.96 -4.62
CA SER A 183 -2.88 -6.23 -3.51
C SER A 183 -3.85 -5.21 -2.90
N VAL A 184 -4.43 -4.32 -3.70
CA VAL A 184 -5.38 -3.30 -3.18
C VAL A 184 -6.67 -3.93 -2.64
N PHE A 185 -7.09 -5.08 -3.15
CA PHE A 185 -8.21 -5.83 -2.58
C PHE A 185 -7.91 -6.27 -1.15
N ILE A 186 -6.77 -6.91 -0.91
CA ILE A 186 -6.36 -7.33 0.43
C ILE A 186 -6.17 -6.11 1.34
N MET A 187 -5.54 -5.05 0.81
CA MET A 187 -5.29 -3.82 1.56
C MET A 187 -6.56 -3.11 2.02
N THR A 188 -7.66 -3.19 1.29
CA THR A 188 -8.95 -2.64 1.73
C THR A 188 -9.33 -3.17 3.12
N PHE A 189 -9.16 -4.45 3.36
CA PHE A 189 -9.53 -5.08 4.63
C PHE A 189 -8.44 -4.89 5.71
N THR A 190 -7.17 -4.96 5.34
CA THR A 190 -6.07 -4.73 6.31
C THR A 190 -6.04 -3.27 6.78
N ALA A 191 -6.27 -2.32 5.88
CA ALA A 191 -6.36 -0.90 6.23
C ALA A 191 -7.59 -0.59 7.09
N LEU A 192 -8.74 -1.23 6.81
CA LEU A 192 -9.94 -1.09 7.64
C LEU A 192 -9.69 -1.59 9.06
N THR A 193 -9.14 -2.80 9.20
CA THR A 193 -8.80 -3.36 10.51
C THR A 193 -7.80 -2.47 11.25
N GLY A 194 -6.76 -2.01 10.57
CA GLY A 194 -5.75 -1.13 11.14
C GLY A 194 -6.31 0.22 11.57
N SER A 195 -7.10 0.87 10.71
CA SER A 195 -7.73 2.16 11.01
C SER A 195 -8.67 2.08 12.23
N VAL A 196 -9.55 1.07 12.26
CA VAL A 196 -10.46 0.85 13.40
C VAL A 196 -9.67 0.61 14.68
N SER A 197 -8.61 -0.21 14.63
CA SER A 197 -7.76 -0.47 15.80
C SER A 197 -7.09 0.80 16.31
N HIS A 198 -6.55 1.64 15.41
CA HIS A 198 -5.91 2.90 15.80
C HIS A 198 -6.88 3.85 16.49
N PHE A 199 -8.07 4.07 15.94
CA PHE A 199 -9.05 4.98 16.55
C PHE A 199 -9.69 4.45 17.84
N LEU A 200 -9.79 3.12 17.99
CA LEU A 200 -10.31 2.53 19.24
C LEU A 200 -9.28 2.56 20.38
N ILE A 201 -7.99 2.44 20.07
CA ILE A 201 -6.93 2.37 21.09
C ILE A 201 -6.49 3.77 21.53
N ASP A 202 -6.39 4.72 20.59
CA ASP A 202 -5.90 6.08 20.87
C ASP A 202 -6.85 6.84 21.79
N GLY A 203 -8.15 6.61 21.66
CA GLY A 203 -9.18 7.34 22.41
C GLY A 203 -9.29 8.82 22.05
N ASP A 204 -8.34 9.35 21.28
CA ASP A 204 -8.34 10.70 20.78
C ASP A 204 -9.12 10.81 19.46
N THR A 205 -9.92 11.87 19.33
CA THR A 205 -10.63 12.15 18.09
C THR A 205 -9.65 12.71 17.05
N PRO A 206 -9.59 12.10 15.85
CA PRO A 206 -8.71 12.63 14.80
C PRO A 206 -9.16 14.04 14.38
N ASP A 207 -8.22 14.83 13.87
CA ASP A 207 -8.59 16.08 13.18
C ASP A 207 -9.45 15.75 11.96
N PHE A 208 -10.77 15.99 12.09
CA PHE A 208 -11.75 15.66 11.05
C PHE A 208 -11.52 16.40 9.73
N LEU A 209 -10.92 17.59 9.76
CA LEU A 209 -10.58 18.34 8.55
C LEU A 209 -9.47 17.63 7.80
N VAL A 210 -8.37 17.30 8.49
CA VAL A 210 -7.22 16.59 7.90
C VAL A 210 -7.64 15.21 7.39
N LEU A 211 -8.41 14.46 8.21
CA LEU A 211 -8.94 13.16 7.84
C LEU A 211 -9.78 13.23 6.55
N SER A 212 -10.73 14.17 6.48
CA SER A 212 -11.62 14.31 5.34
C SER A 212 -10.86 14.71 4.07
N LEU A 213 -9.93 15.67 4.18
CA LEU A 213 -9.10 16.09 3.05
C LEU A 213 -8.22 14.94 2.53
N CYS A 214 -7.56 14.21 3.43
CA CYS A 214 -6.75 13.06 3.05
C CYS A 214 -7.58 11.97 2.36
N ILE A 215 -8.75 11.63 2.90
CA ILE A 215 -9.67 10.66 2.29
C ILE A 215 -10.08 11.10 0.88
N ILE A 216 -10.55 12.33 0.72
CA ILE A 216 -11.05 12.84 -0.55
C ILE A 216 -9.93 12.85 -1.61
N PHE A 217 -8.80 13.45 -1.30
CA PHE A 217 -7.70 13.54 -2.27
C PHE A 217 -7.13 12.15 -2.61
N THR A 218 -6.91 11.30 -1.63
CA THR A 218 -6.39 9.93 -1.88
C THR A 218 -7.37 9.13 -2.73
N LEU A 219 -8.66 9.20 -2.45
CA LEU A 219 -9.71 8.52 -3.23
C LEU A 219 -9.72 8.98 -4.70
N ILE A 220 -9.67 10.30 -4.94
CA ILE A 220 -9.69 10.87 -6.29
C ILE A 220 -8.46 10.37 -7.08
N PHE A 221 -7.27 10.53 -6.51
CA PHE A 221 -6.03 10.17 -7.20
C PHE A 221 -5.84 8.65 -7.34
N ALA A 222 -6.31 7.84 -6.38
CA ALA A 222 -6.32 6.38 -6.50
C ALA A 222 -7.21 5.91 -7.66
N ARG A 223 -8.40 6.50 -7.78
CA ARG A 223 -9.30 6.21 -8.90
C ARG A 223 -8.70 6.59 -10.26
N ILE A 224 -8.06 7.76 -10.35
CA ILE A 224 -7.36 8.21 -11.56
C ILE A 224 -6.20 7.26 -11.86
N GLY A 225 -5.34 6.99 -10.88
CA GLY A 225 -4.20 6.09 -11.01
C GLY A 225 -4.60 4.70 -11.49
N ALA A 226 -5.59 4.08 -10.83
CA ALA A 226 -6.08 2.76 -11.21
C ALA A 226 -6.67 2.71 -12.62
N ARG A 227 -7.38 3.76 -13.06
CA ARG A 227 -7.92 3.85 -14.43
C ARG A 227 -6.82 3.95 -15.48
N ILE A 228 -5.83 4.79 -15.25
CA ILE A 228 -4.70 4.95 -16.17
C ILE A 228 -3.87 3.67 -16.21
N ALA A 229 -3.57 3.07 -15.05
CA ALA A 229 -2.81 1.83 -14.93
C ALA A 229 -3.46 0.67 -15.70
N ASN A 230 -4.79 0.51 -15.60
CA ASN A 230 -5.50 -0.54 -16.34
C ASN A 230 -5.48 -0.36 -17.85
N LYS A 231 -5.40 0.88 -18.35
CA LYS A 231 -5.30 1.20 -19.79
C LYS A 231 -3.86 1.14 -20.31
N ALA A 232 -2.87 1.29 -19.45
CA ALA A 232 -1.47 1.31 -19.83
C ALA A 232 -1.01 -0.05 -20.38
N SER A 233 -0.02 -0.02 -21.27
CA SER A 233 0.70 -1.23 -21.67
C SER A 233 1.53 -1.76 -20.49
N THR A 234 1.83 -3.06 -20.47
CA THR A 234 2.65 -3.68 -19.40
C THR A 234 3.99 -2.96 -19.21
N LYS A 235 4.65 -2.58 -20.30
CA LYS A 235 5.94 -1.85 -20.27
C LYS A 235 5.78 -0.45 -19.67
N SER A 236 4.74 0.29 -20.08
CA SER A 236 4.45 1.62 -19.54
C SER A 236 4.07 1.55 -18.06
N LEU A 237 3.27 0.55 -17.67
CA LEU A 237 2.87 0.35 -16.29
C LEU A 237 4.09 0.04 -15.39
N ASN A 238 4.99 -0.85 -15.80
CA ASN A 238 6.22 -1.12 -15.05
C ASN A 238 7.04 0.16 -14.83
N ARG A 239 7.24 0.96 -15.88
CA ARG A 239 7.99 2.22 -15.79
C ARG A 239 7.31 3.24 -14.88
N ALA A 240 5.99 3.43 -15.04
CA ALA A 240 5.22 4.35 -14.22
C ALA A 240 5.22 3.93 -12.75
N THR A 241 4.97 2.65 -12.47
CA THR A 241 5.03 2.08 -11.11
C THR A 241 6.42 2.28 -10.50
N GLY A 242 7.49 1.95 -11.25
CA GLY A 242 8.85 2.13 -10.78
C GLY A 242 9.20 3.59 -10.50
N ALA A 243 8.84 4.51 -11.40
CA ALA A 243 9.09 5.94 -11.23
C ALA A 243 8.33 6.51 -10.00
N ILE A 244 7.05 6.17 -9.85
CA ILE A 244 6.23 6.59 -8.71
C ILE A 244 6.86 6.10 -7.39
N LEU A 245 7.25 4.83 -7.31
CA LEU A 245 7.86 4.27 -6.11
C LEU A 245 9.20 4.93 -5.76
N ILE A 246 10.04 5.24 -6.74
CA ILE A 246 11.32 5.94 -6.51
C ILE A 246 11.05 7.37 -6.02
N ILE A 247 10.16 8.12 -6.69
CA ILE A 247 9.83 9.48 -6.31
C ILE A 247 9.27 9.51 -4.86
N LEU A 248 8.34 8.62 -4.56
CA LEU A 248 7.76 8.53 -3.22
C LEU A 248 8.81 8.12 -2.17
N GLY A 249 9.69 7.18 -2.48
CA GLY A 249 10.80 6.81 -1.62
C GLY A 249 11.73 8.00 -1.32
N VAL A 250 12.07 8.79 -2.33
CA VAL A 250 12.90 10.00 -2.18
C VAL A 250 12.18 11.07 -1.34
N VAL A 251 10.88 11.29 -1.57
CA VAL A 251 10.07 12.24 -0.80
C VAL A 251 10.01 11.85 0.68
N VAL A 252 9.77 10.57 0.97
CA VAL A 252 9.71 10.05 2.35
C VAL A 252 11.09 10.13 3.03
N LEU A 253 12.18 9.80 2.31
CA LEU A 253 13.53 10.00 2.82
C LEU A 253 13.78 11.49 3.16
N GLY A 254 13.49 12.39 2.23
CA GLY A 254 13.63 13.83 2.43
C GLY A 254 12.84 14.31 3.64
N ALA A 255 11.60 13.89 3.80
CA ALA A 255 10.75 14.23 4.94
C ALA A 255 11.35 13.73 6.29
N ASN A 256 12.02 12.58 6.30
CA ASN A 256 12.67 12.04 7.49
C ASN A 256 13.98 12.78 7.85
N TYR A 257 14.65 13.41 6.88
CA TYR A 257 15.89 14.18 7.12
C TYR A 257 15.66 15.65 7.54
N ILE A 258 14.44 16.18 7.33
CA ILE A 258 14.08 17.55 7.73
C ILE A 258 13.78 17.66 9.24
N LYS A 259 13.69 16.55 9.94
CA LYS A 259 13.63 16.46 11.40
C LYS A 259 15.02 16.34 12.02
#